data_0343131172c8c647dde7fc07aa4c94e6
#
_entry.id   0343131172c8c647dde7fc07aa4c94e6
#
_cell.length_a   1.000
_cell.length_b   1.000
_cell.length_c   1.000
_cell.angle_alpha   90.00
_cell.angle_beta   90.00
_cell.angle_gamma   90.00
#
_symmetry.space_group_name_H-M   'P 1'
#
loop_
_entity.id
_entity.type
_entity.pdbx_description
1 polymer ?
#
loop_
_entity_poly.entity_id
_entity_poly.type
_entity_poly.pdbx_seq_one_letter_code
_entity_poly.pdbx_strand_id
1 'polypeptide(L)'
;WDSFRIGSFREQFTIRFQDGNSFWVGAILNGRKPEWGRVRLDMNPNKVANHKAFQTVLRHCVSSARPMHRKIRRYDLAVDIPVTRQDAFLVKDSRAYLERRHGQEWTQYLGAKSSTVGRVKLYNKAVEAGLCYPLTRLEMTLDPSTPYEKINFPTAYYLDDMQMSFSSYKATETERFIMNALFQGCGTMDQLGRRTREKIKSPRSGYLCLPI
;
A
#
# COMPACT_ATOMS: atom_id res chain seq x y z
N TRP A 1 -12.94 -3.72 -24.93
CA TRP A 1 -13.61 -3.19 -23.74
C TRP A 1 -13.97 -4.36 -22.83
N ASP A 2 -13.21 -4.57 -21.76
CA ASP A 2 -13.48 -5.63 -20.82
C ASP A 2 -14.41 -5.08 -19.74
N SER A 3 -15.61 -5.62 -19.61
CA SER A 3 -16.57 -5.23 -18.58
C SER A 3 -16.45 -6.18 -17.38
N PHE A 4 -15.77 -5.75 -16.33
CA PHE A 4 -15.86 -6.39 -15.01
C PHE A 4 -16.83 -5.62 -14.13
N ARG A 5 -17.89 -6.27 -13.65
CA ARG A 5 -18.81 -5.65 -12.69
C ARG A 5 -18.18 -5.61 -11.30
N ILE A 6 -17.78 -4.42 -10.86
CA ILE A 6 -17.31 -4.18 -9.48
C ILE A 6 -18.36 -3.32 -8.76
N GLY A 7 -19.11 -3.93 -7.86
CA GLY A 7 -20.07 -3.21 -7.00
C GLY A 7 -21.28 -2.63 -7.75
N SER A 8 -21.73 -1.47 -7.31
CA SER A 8 -22.99 -0.83 -7.74
C SER A 8 -22.89 0.02 -9.01
N PHE A 9 -21.76 0.06 -9.69
CA PHE A 9 -21.63 0.80 -10.95
C PHE A 9 -22.24 0.02 -12.10
N ARG A 10 -23.17 0.63 -12.85
CA ARG A 10 -23.85 0.00 -13.97
C ARG A 10 -23.01 -0.05 -15.22
N GLU A 11 -22.33 1.07 -15.49
CA GLU A 11 -21.42 1.21 -16.64
C GLU A 11 -19.99 1.19 -16.11
N GLN A 12 -19.15 0.33 -16.69
CA GLN A 12 -17.77 0.16 -16.24
C GLN A 12 -16.88 -0.13 -17.43
N PHE A 13 -15.76 0.59 -17.53
CA PHE A 13 -14.77 0.38 -18.58
C PHE A 13 -13.36 0.47 -18.01
N THR A 14 -12.45 -0.29 -18.61
CA THR A 14 -11.02 -0.08 -18.45
C THR A 14 -10.48 0.52 -19.74
N ILE A 15 -9.93 1.71 -19.65
CA ILE A 15 -9.27 2.37 -20.78
C ILE A 15 -7.82 1.94 -20.76
N ARG A 16 -7.37 1.25 -21.82
CA ARG A 16 -6.00 0.78 -21.98
C ARG A 16 -5.28 1.64 -23.00
N PHE A 17 -4.05 1.98 -22.72
CA PHE A 17 -3.14 2.69 -23.63
C PHE A 17 -2.26 1.68 -24.38
N GLN A 18 -1.63 2.15 -25.46
CA GLN A 18 -0.74 1.32 -26.28
C GLN A 18 0.50 0.83 -25.52
N ASP A 19 0.95 1.57 -24.51
CA ASP A 19 2.06 1.20 -23.63
C ASP A 19 1.67 0.18 -22.53
N GLY A 20 0.45 -0.35 -22.56
CA GLY A 20 -0.07 -1.31 -21.59
C GLY A 20 -0.61 -0.67 -20.30
N ASN A 21 -0.40 0.62 -20.07
CA ASN A 21 -1.00 1.32 -18.93
C ASN A 21 -2.51 1.44 -19.08
N SER A 22 -3.21 1.60 -17.97
CA SER A 22 -4.67 1.70 -18.00
C SER A 22 -5.21 2.42 -16.78
N PHE A 23 -6.46 2.86 -16.88
CA PHE A 23 -7.25 3.32 -15.76
C PHE A 23 -8.69 2.84 -15.89
N TRP A 24 -9.36 2.71 -14.76
CA TRP A 24 -10.73 2.25 -14.69
C TRP A 24 -11.70 3.42 -14.48
N VAL A 25 -12.85 3.34 -15.16
CA VAL A 25 -13.95 4.29 -15.04
C VAL A 25 -15.22 3.53 -14.70
N GLY A 26 -15.89 3.92 -13.64
CA GLY A 26 -17.23 3.44 -13.31
C GLY A 26 -18.22 4.59 -13.27
N ALA A 27 -19.40 4.38 -13.84
CA ALA A 27 -20.47 5.36 -13.84
C ALA A 27 -21.78 4.77 -13.33
N ILE A 28 -22.54 5.57 -12.60
CA ILE A 28 -23.95 5.34 -12.29
C ILE A 28 -24.69 6.49 -12.95
N LEU A 29 -25.40 6.17 -14.01
CA LEU A 29 -26.27 7.12 -14.68
C LEU A 29 -27.67 7.01 -14.07
N ASN A 30 -28.17 8.12 -13.55
CA ASN A 30 -29.53 8.19 -13.08
C ASN A 30 -30.41 8.78 -14.19
N GLY A 31 -31.10 7.90 -14.93
CA GLY A 31 -31.94 8.32 -16.06
C GLY A 31 -33.09 9.27 -15.70
N ARG A 32 -33.52 9.32 -14.44
CA ARG A 32 -34.58 10.25 -13.96
C ARG A 32 -34.02 11.58 -13.45
N LYS A 33 -32.77 11.59 -12.97
CA LYS A 33 -32.07 12.75 -12.43
C LYS A 33 -30.60 12.68 -12.84
N PRO A 34 -30.27 13.07 -14.07
CA PRO A 34 -28.88 12.96 -14.59
C PRO A 34 -27.86 13.69 -13.71
N GLU A 35 -28.27 14.78 -13.05
CA GLU A 35 -27.46 15.54 -12.12
C GLU A 35 -27.03 14.75 -10.86
N TRP A 36 -27.65 13.60 -10.61
CA TRP A 36 -27.31 12.70 -9.50
C TRP A 36 -26.43 11.52 -9.94
N GLY A 37 -25.98 11.54 -11.17
CA GLY A 37 -25.02 10.58 -11.67
C GLY A 37 -23.72 10.62 -10.83
N ARG A 38 -23.03 9.49 -10.76
CA ARG A 38 -21.73 9.37 -10.10
C ARG A 38 -20.73 8.78 -11.06
N VAL A 39 -19.57 9.40 -11.13
CA VAL A 39 -18.41 8.86 -11.86
C VAL A 39 -17.31 8.60 -10.85
N ARG A 40 -16.69 7.45 -10.95
CA ARG A 40 -15.48 7.09 -10.21
C ARG A 40 -14.36 6.79 -11.19
N LEU A 41 -13.21 7.37 -10.94
CA LEU A 41 -11.95 7.03 -11.60
C LEU A 41 -11.08 6.27 -10.61
N ASP A 42 -10.49 5.18 -11.05
CA ASP A 42 -9.50 4.41 -10.29
C ASP A 42 -8.25 4.25 -11.16
N MET A 43 -7.11 4.71 -10.68
CA MET A 43 -5.90 4.84 -11.49
C MET A 43 -4.64 4.78 -10.65
N ASN A 44 -3.54 4.44 -11.30
CA ASN A 44 -2.21 4.72 -10.78
C ASN A 44 -1.71 6.03 -11.44
N PRO A 45 -1.61 7.15 -10.70
CA PRO A 45 -1.23 8.44 -11.29
C PRO A 45 0.16 8.40 -11.93
N ASN A 46 1.11 7.64 -11.36
CA ASN A 46 2.45 7.50 -11.93
C ASN A 46 2.47 6.87 -13.32
N LYS A 47 1.44 6.10 -13.65
CA LYS A 47 1.31 5.41 -14.94
C LYS A 47 0.51 6.20 -15.96
N VAL A 48 -0.45 7.01 -15.54
CA VAL A 48 -1.43 7.60 -16.47
C VAL A 48 -1.44 9.13 -16.51
N ALA A 49 -0.83 9.82 -15.54
CA ALA A 49 -0.90 11.28 -15.43
C ALA A 49 -0.44 12.02 -16.70
N ASN A 50 0.54 11.48 -17.43
CA ASN A 50 1.09 12.09 -18.63
C ASN A 50 0.30 11.75 -19.92
N HIS A 51 -0.67 10.84 -19.88
CA HIS A 51 -1.47 10.49 -21.04
C HIS A 51 -2.54 11.56 -21.32
N LYS A 52 -2.50 12.14 -22.52
CA LYS A 52 -3.48 13.18 -22.95
C LYS A 52 -4.92 12.70 -22.83
N ALA A 53 -5.21 11.46 -23.20
CA ALA A 53 -6.55 10.90 -23.09
C ALA A 53 -7.02 10.83 -21.63
N PHE A 54 -6.16 10.42 -20.68
CA PHE A 54 -6.47 10.42 -19.26
C PHE A 54 -6.74 11.85 -18.76
N GLN A 55 -5.87 12.81 -19.10
CA GLN A 55 -6.04 14.21 -18.72
C GLN A 55 -7.34 14.79 -19.25
N THR A 56 -7.74 14.42 -20.48
CA THR A 56 -9.00 14.87 -21.09
C THR A 56 -10.20 14.32 -20.31
N VAL A 57 -10.21 13.01 -20.02
CA VAL A 57 -11.30 12.38 -19.24
C VAL A 57 -11.37 12.98 -17.85
N LEU A 58 -10.22 13.11 -17.16
CA LEU A 58 -10.18 13.69 -15.83
C LEU A 58 -10.70 15.14 -15.83
N ARG A 59 -10.24 15.96 -16.78
CA ARG A 59 -10.70 17.36 -16.88
C ARG A 59 -12.21 17.43 -17.13
N HIS A 60 -12.73 16.59 -18.00
CA HIS A 60 -14.16 16.53 -18.27
C HIS A 60 -14.95 16.13 -17.02
N CYS A 61 -14.55 15.08 -16.33
CA CYS A 61 -15.20 14.65 -15.09
C CYS A 61 -15.15 15.74 -14.00
N VAL A 62 -14.01 16.40 -13.86
CA VAL A 62 -13.83 17.47 -12.88
C VAL A 62 -14.67 18.70 -13.26
N SER A 63 -14.65 19.15 -14.51
CA SER A 63 -15.42 20.33 -14.94
C SER A 63 -16.93 20.11 -14.88
N SER A 64 -17.39 18.89 -15.14
CA SER A 64 -18.83 18.54 -15.10
C SER A 64 -19.37 18.37 -13.68
N ALA A 65 -18.52 18.15 -12.68
CA ALA A 65 -18.94 17.99 -11.29
C ALA A 65 -18.88 19.32 -10.52
N ARG A 66 -19.89 19.57 -9.66
CA ARG A 66 -19.82 20.70 -8.73
C ARG A 66 -18.64 20.54 -7.77
N PRO A 67 -17.88 21.61 -7.43
CA PRO A 67 -16.69 21.50 -6.58
C PRO A 67 -16.89 20.71 -5.29
N MET A 68 -18.02 20.94 -4.61
CA MET A 68 -18.39 20.26 -3.36
C MET A 68 -18.60 18.74 -3.49
N HIS A 69 -18.82 18.25 -4.72
CA HIS A 69 -19.04 16.82 -5.00
C HIS A 69 -17.77 16.12 -5.48
N ARG A 70 -16.68 16.83 -5.68
CA ARG A 70 -15.39 16.27 -6.08
C ARG A 70 -14.68 15.76 -4.84
N LYS A 71 -14.42 14.45 -4.76
CA LYS A 71 -13.77 13.84 -3.60
C LYS A 71 -12.75 12.81 -4.04
N ILE A 72 -11.55 12.91 -3.49
CA ILE A 72 -10.64 11.77 -3.45
C ILE A 72 -11.19 10.83 -2.38
N ARG A 73 -11.39 9.56 -2.71
CA ARG A 73 -11.94 8.56 -1.80
C ARG A 73 -10.88 7.79 -1.05
N ARG A 74 -9.78 7.56 -1.70
CA ARG A 74 -8.61 6.89 -1.14
C ARG A 74 -7.39 7.18 -1.99
N TYR A 75 -6.25 7.02 -1.40
CA TYR A 75 -4.97 6.93 -2.11
C TYR A 75 -4.09 5.90 -1.43
N ASP A 76 -3.15 5.35 -2.20
CA ASP A 76 -2.17 4.40 -1.68
C ASP A 76 -0.83 5.12 -1.57
N LEU A 77 -0.25 5.07 -0.36
CA LEU A 77 1.11 5.48 -0.10
C LEU A 77 1.99 4.26 -0.20
N ALA A 78 3.06 4.32 -0.97
CA ALA A 78 3.94 3.20 -1.19
C ALA A 78 5.42 3.57 -1.04
N VAL A 79 6.19 2.64 -0.47
CA VAL A 79 7.65 2.68 -0.40
C VAL A 79 8.20 1.45 -1.07
N ASP A 80 9.12 1.65 -1.98
CA ASP A 80 9.85 0.59 -2.67
C ASP A 80 11.18 0.33 -1.97
N ILE A 81 11.42 -0.91 -1.64
CA ILE A 81 12.59 -1.38 -0.90
C ILE A 81 13.40 -2.26 -1.87
N PRO A 82 14.66 -1.93 -2.18
CA PRO A 82 15.45 -2.66 -3.18
C PRO A 82 16.01 -3.98 -2.65
N VAL A 83 15.16 -4.79 -2.05
CA VAL A 83 15.50 -6.12 -1.51
C VAL A 83 14.53 -7.17 -2.02
N THR A 84 14.91 -8.43 -1.92
CA THR A 84 14.01 -9.53 -2.25
C THR A 84 12.84 -9.57 -1.27
N ARG A 85 11.72 -10.17 -1.68
CA ARG A 85 10.55 -10.26 -0.80
C ARG A 85 10.85 -11.05 0.47
N GLN A 86 11.78 -12.00 0.41
CA GLN A 86 12.19 -12.84 1.54
C GLN A 86 12.97 -12.07 2.59
N ASP A 87 13.59 -10.98 2.20
CA ASP A 87 14.43 -10.15 3.06
C ASP A 87 13.68 -8.99 3.71
N ALA A 88 12.35 -8.88 3.51
CA ALA A 88 11.53 -7.85 4.11
C ALA A 88 10.35 -8.43 4.88
N PHE A 89 10.07 -7.87 6.06
CA PHE A 89 9.06 -8.36 6.99
C PHE A 89 8.22 -7.23 7.55
N LEU A 90 6.92 -7.46 7.61
CA LEU A 90 5.97 -6.54 8.20
C LEU A 90 5.84 -6.82 9.71
N VAL A 91 6.06 -5.83 10.54
CA VAL A 91 5.88 -5.95 11.98
C VAL A 91 4.40 -6.03 12.29
N LYS A 92 4.01 -7.04 13.04
CA LYS A 92 2.65 -7.16 13.55
C LYS A 92 2.38 -6.04 14.57
N ASP A 93 1.25 -5.40 14.46
CA ASP A 93 0.75 -4.43 15.43
C ASP A 93 -0.65 -4.84 15.91
N SER A 94 -1.43 -3.91 16.45
CA SER A 94 -2.80 -4.20 16.92
C SER A 94 -3.80 -4.55 15.80
N ARG A 95 -3.43 -4.33 14.52
CA ARG A 95 -4.27 -4.67 13.39
C ARG A 95 -4.27 -6.17 13.12
N ALA A 96 -5.37 -6.67 12.55
CA ALA A 96 -5.45 -8.05 12.09
C ALA A 96 -4.32 -8.36 11.10
N TYR A 97 -3.53 -9.39 11.38
CA TYR A 97 -2.45 -9.84 10.51
C TYR A 97 -2.92 -11.00 9.64
N LEU A 98 -2.56 -10.94 8.38
CA LEU A 98 -2.82 -12.03 7.44
C LEU A 98 -1.60 -12.20 6.53
N GLU A 99 -1.21 -13.44 6.34
CA GLU A 99 -0.20 -13.84 5.37
C GLU A 99 -0.85 -14.68 4.28
N ARG A 100 -0.47 -14.44 3.04
CA ARG A 100 -0.88 -15.24 1.90
C ARG A 100 0.34 -15.67 1.12
N ARG A 101 0.40 -16.96 0.84
CA ARG A 101 1.41 -17.56 -0.04
C ARG A 101 0.71 -18.09 -1.29
N HIS A 102 1.30 -17.82 -2.42
CA HIS A 102 0.88 -18.35 -3.71
C HIS A 102 2.14 -18.83 -4.45
N GLY A 103 2.39 -20.14 -4.42
CA GLY A 103 3.66 -20.70 -4.84
C GLY A 103 4.81 -20.14 -3.98
N GLN A 104 5.80 -19.55 -4.62
CA GLN A 104 6.92 -18.88 -3.95
C GLN A 104 6.62 -17.42 -3.57
N GLU A 105 5.49 -16.89 -4.03
CA GLU A 105 5.08 -15.52 -3.74
C GLU A 105 4.44 -15.41 -2.37
N TRP A 106 4.83 -14.39 -1.67
CA TRP A 106 4.43 -14.17 -0.29
C TRP A 106 4.02 -12.72 -0.06
N THR A 107 2.78 -12.53 0.40
CA THR A 107 2.25 -11.22 0.75
C THR A 107 1.80 -11.19 2.19
N GLN A 108 2.27 -10.21 2.93
CA GLN A 108 1.84 -9.92 4.29
C GLN A 108 0.88 -8.74 4.30
N TYR A 109 -0.11 -8.79 5.19
CA TYR A 109 -1.12 -7.76 5.34
C TYR A 109 -1.28 -7.38 6.81
N LEU A 110 -1.51 -6.08 7.07
CA LEU A 110 -2.09 -5.59 8.31
C LEU A 110 -3.42 -4.89 8.00
N GLY A 111 -4.41 -5.10 8.88
CA GLY A 111 -5.77 -4.62 8.68
C GLY A 111 -6.67 -5.65 8.01
N ALA A 112 -7.96 -5.54 8.27
CA ALA A 112 -8.97 -6.47 7.78
C ALA A 112 -9.00 -6.50 6.24
N LYS A 113 -9.31 -7.66 5.67
CA LYS A 113 -9.43 -7.85 4.22
C LYS A 113 -10.49 -6.93 3.60
N SER A 114 -11.57 -6.68 4.34
CA SER A 114 -12.66 -5.80 3.93
C SER A 114 -12.36 -4.31 4.10
N SER A 115 -11.30 -3.95 4.83
CA SER A 115 -10.90 -2.56 5.00
C SER A 115 -10.33 -2.03 3.69
N THR A 116 -10.89 -0.94 3.21
CA THR A 116 -10.37 -0.18 2.07
C THR A 116 -9.46 0.96 2.50
N VAL A 117 -9.33 1.17 3.82
CA VAL A 117 -8.54 2.26 4.42
C VAL A 117 -7.71 1.72 5.57
N GLY A 118 -6.48 2.18 5.71
CA GLY A 118 -5.55 1.75 6.75
C GLY A 118 -4.99 0.34 6.55
N ARG A 119 -5.36 -0.32 5.47
CA ARG A 119 -4.81 -1.64 5.13
C ARG A 119 -3.40 -1.50 4.59
N VAL A 120 -2.52 -2.33 5.10
CA VAL A 120 -1.12 -2.40 4.67
C VAL A 120 -0.86 -3.69 3.92
N LYS A 121 0.00 -3.64 2.93
CA LYS A 121 0.52 -4.79 2.18
C LYS A 121 2.03 -4.68 2.08
N LEU A 122 2.71 -5.81 2.26
CA LEU A 122 4.13 -5.98 1.92
C LEU A 122 4.23 -7.13 0.93
N TYR A 123 4.69 -6.86 -0.29
CA TYR A 123 4.64 -7.84 -1.38
C TYR A 123 5.80 -7.70 -2.38
N ASN A 124 5.98 -8.71 -3.21
CA ASN A 124 6.99 -8.73 -4.26
C ASN A 124 6.56 -7.85 -5.44
N LYS A 125 7.09 -6.63 -5.48
CA LYS A 125 6.80 -5.69 -6.56
C LYS A 125 7.55 -6.04 -7.85
N ALA A 126 8.70 -6.70 -7.75
CA ALA A 126 9.46 -7.12 -8.91
C ALA A 126 8.65 -8.10 -9.76
N VAL A 127 8.05 -9.11 -9.15
CA VAL A 127 7.21 -10.09 -9.85
C VAL A 127 5.95 -9.45 -10.40
N GLU A 128 5.26 -8.63 -9.61
CA GLU A 128 4.04 -7.93 -10.08
C GLU A 128 4.30 -7.04 -11.30
N ALA A 129 5.48 -6.42 -11.36
CA ALA A 129 5.84 -5.49 -12.43
C ALA A 129 6.71 -6.12 -13.54
N GLY A 130 7.07 -7.41 -13.43
CA GLY A 130 7.94 -8.09 -14.39
C GLY A 130 9.37 -7.54 -14.43
N LEU A 131 9.90 -7.11 -13.27
CA LEU A 131 11.25 -6.53 -13.18
C LEU A 131 12.31 -7.63 -13.00
N CYS A 132 13.50 -7.39 -13.54
CA CYS A 132 14.64 -8.32 -13.43
C CYS A 132 15.53 -8.09 -12.20
N TYR A 133 15.19 -7.11 -11.36
CA TYR A 133 15.90 -6.79 -10.12
C TYR A 133 14.98 -6.93 -8.91
N PRO A 134 15.51 -7.18 -7.71
CA PRO A 134 14.71 -7.34 -6.50
C PRO A 134 14.02 -6.03 -6.13
N LEU A 135 12.73 -6.11 -5.85
CA LEU A 135 11.93 -4.97 -5.39
C LEU A 135 10.77 -5.46 -4.54
N THR A 136 10.77 -5.10 -3.29
CA THR A 136 9.66 -5.32 -2.36
C THR A 136 8.94 -4.00 -2.11
N ARG A 137 7.61 -4.02 -2.08
CA ARG A 137 6.80 -2.83 -1.83
C ARG A 137 6.02 -2.93 -0.54
N LEU A 138 6.19 -1.92 0.29
CA LEU A 138 5.30 -1.62 1.41
C LEU A 138 4.26 -0.59 0.93
N GLU A 139 2.98 -0.93 1.00
CA GLU A 139 1.88 -0.11 0.53
C GLU A 139 0.82 0.03 1.61
N MET A 140 0.34 1.24 1.84
CA MET A 140 -0.74 1.54 2.78
C MET A 140 -1.84 2.32 2.08
N THR A 141 -3.08 1.86 2.20
CA THR A 141 -4.27 2.55 1.70
C THR A 141 -4.77 3.56 2.73
N LEU A 142 -4.96 4.80 2.32
CA LEU A 142 -5.36 5.91 3.18
C LEU A 142 -6.67 6.56 2.72
N ASP A 143 -7.44 7.06 3.69
CA ASP A 143 -8.56 7.96 3.45
C ASP A 143 -8.07 9.40 3.62
N PRO A 144 -8.27 10.28 2.62
CA PRO A 144 -7.83 11.67 2.68
C PRO A 144 -8.45 12.49 3.81
N SER A 145 -9.58 12.03 4.37
CA SER A 145 -10.24 12.67 5.50
C SER A 145 -9.65 12.28 6.86
N THR A 146 -8.75 11.29 6.89
CA THR A 146 -8.11 10.85 8.14
C THR A 146 -7.05 11.87 8.55
N PRO A 147 -7.17 12.51 9.72
CA PRO A 147 -6.14 13.37 10.25
C PRO A 147 -4.81 12.63 10.38
N TYR A 148 -3.72 13.32 10.08
CA TYR A 148 -2.38 12.74 10.09
C TYR A 148 -2.04 12.03 11.41
N GLU A 149 -2.40 12.63 12.53
CA GLU A 149 -2.12 12.14 13.88
C GLU A 149 -2.85 10.83 14.20
N LYS A 150 -3.89 10.50 13.41
CA LYS A 150 -4.67 9.26 13.52
C LYS A 150 -4.19 8.15 12.60
N ILE A 151 -3.21 8.44 11.72
CA ILE A 151 -2.67 7.45 10.82
C ILE A 151 -1.71 6.54 11.59
N ASN A 152 -2.06 5.27 11.68
CA ASN A 152 -1.17 4.27 12.26
C ASN A 152 -0.24 3.71 11.18
N PHE A 153 0.93 4.34 11.03
CA PHE A 153 1.93 3.91 10.05
C PHE A 153 2.49 2.52 10.41
N PRO A 154 2.67 1.64 9.42
CA PRO A 154 3.26 0.34 9.65
C PRO A 154 4.76 0.46 9.85
N THR A 155 5.32 -0.51 10.57
CA THR A 155 6.75 -0.73 10.62
C THR A 155 7.10 -1.97 9.83
N ALA A 156 8.10 -1.89 8.97
CA ALA A 156 8.66 -3.03 8.27
C ALA A 156 10.16 -3.11 8.53
N TYR A 157 10.67 -4.33 8.53
CA TYR A 157 12.11 -4.59 8.53
C TYR A 157 12.51 -5.07 7.15
N TYR A 158 13.72 -4.76 6.75
CA TYR A 158 14.35 -5.39 5.62
C TYR A 158 15.79 -5.78 5.97
N LEU A 159 16.21 -6.89 5.41
CA LEU A 159 17.58 -7.35 5.45
C LEU A 159 18.33 -6.63 4.33
N ASP A 160 18.89 -5.49 4.64
CA ASP A 160 19.85 -4.82 3.77
C ASP A 160 21.23 -5.26 4.19
N ASP A 161 21.94 -6.05 3.38
CA ASP A 161 23.30 -6.52 3.69
C ASP A 161 23.56 -6.81 5.19
N MET A 162 22.56 -7.25 5.86
CA MET A 162 22.31 -7.11 7.29
C MET A 162 23.05 -8.11 8.14
N GLN A 163 23.61 -9.10 7.55
CA GLN A 163 24.60 -9.82 8.32
C GLN A 163 25.72 -8.86 8.75
N MET A 164 25.96 -7.81 7.98
CA MET A 164 26.93 -6.76 8.32
C MET A 164 26.40 -5.76 9.36
N SER A 165 25.17 -5.28 9.26
CA SER A 165 24.69 -4.27 10.20
C SER A 165 24.33 -4.83 11.58
N PHE A 166 23.89 -6.09 11.69
CA PHE A 166 23.73 -6.75 12.98
C PHE A 166 25.06 -7.07 13.66
N SER A 167 26.11 -7.37 12.90
CA SER A 167 27.46 -7.59 13.46
C SER A 167 28.18 -6.29 13.79
N SER A 168 27.90 -5.20 13.08
CA SER A 168 28.49 -3.88 13.34
C SER A 168 27.75 -3.08 14.40
N TYR A 169 26.51 -3.46 14.74
CA TYR A 169 25.73 -2.79 15.74
C TYR A 169 25.98 -3.37 17.14
N LYS A 170 26.20 -2.50 18.12
CA LYS A 170 26.29 -2.84 19.55
C LYS A 170 24.94 -3.28 20.13
N ALA A 171 24.16 -4.10 19.40
CA ALA A 171 22.94 -4.68 19.90
C ALA A 171 23.29 -5.77 20.93
N THR A 172 22.64 -5.74 22.07
CA THR A 172 22.75 -6.79 23.08
C THR A 172 22.19 -8.11 22.54
N GLU A 173 22.60 -9.23 23.08
CA GLU A 173 22.05 -10.54 22.71
C GLU A 173 20.52 -10.60 22.85
N THR A 174 20.00 -9.97 23.91
CA THR A 174 18.55 -9.85 24.11
C THR A 174 17.86 -9.07 22.99
N GLU A 175 18.44 -7.98 22.54
CA GLU A 175 17.90 -7.19 21.41
C GLU A 175 17.92 -8.01 20.13
N ARG A 176 19.00 -8.74 19.85
CA ARG A 176 19.07 -9.66 18.70
C ARG A 176 18.01 -10.76 18.77
N PHE A 177 17.82 -11.34 19.95
CA PHE A 177 16.79 -12.36 20.16
C PHE A 177 15.39 -11.82 19.91
N ILE A 178 15.07 -10.65 20.45
CA ILE A 178 13.78 -9.98 20.25
C ILE A 178 13.57 -9.70 18.76
N MET A 179 14.57 -9.19 18.07
CA MET A 179 14.51 -8.92 16.66
C MET A 179 14.22 -10.19 15.85
N ASN A 180 14.94 -11.26 16.13
CA ASN A 180 14.71 -12.54 15.50
C ASN A 180 13.28 -13.07 15.77
N ALA A 181 12.78 -12.95 16.99
CA ALA A 181 11.42 -13.35 17.33
C ALA A 181 10.36 -12.56 16.56
N LEU A 182 10.55 -11.25 16.39
CA LEU A 182 9.69 -10.41 15.55
C LEU A 182 9.76 -10.81 14.09
N PHE A 183 10.95 -11.11 13.58
CA PHE A 183 11.18 -11.60 12.23
C PHE A 183 10.44 -12.90 11.95
N GLN A 184 10.57 -13.84 12.85
CA GLN A 184 9.92 -15.15 12.73
C GLN A 184 8.40 -15.08 12.97
N GLY A 185 7.88 -13.90 13.32
CA GLY A 185 6.48 -13.75 13.69
C GLY A 185 6.09 -14.42 14.99
N CYS A 186 7.09 -14.77 15.81
CA CYS A 186 6.88 -15.38 17.13
C CYS A 186 6.42 -14.37 18.20
N GLY A 187 6.44 -13.07 17.86
CA GLY A 187 6.01 -11.99 18.74
C GLY A 187 5.50 -10.78 17.96
N THR A 188 4.96 -9.82 18.70
CA THR A 188 4.44 -8.56 18.17
C THR A 188 5.04 -7.38 18.91
N MET A 189 5.09 -6.20 18.29
CA MET A 189 5.67 -4.99 18.89
C MET A 189 4.92 -4.55 20.16
N ASP A 190 3.63 -4.79 20.24
CA ASP A 190 2.78 -4.44 21.38
C ASP A 190 3.04 -5.31 22.62
N GLN A 191 3.61 -6.51 22.44
CA GLN A 191 4.07 -7.36 23.52
C GLN A 191 5.36 -6.87 24.18
N LEU A 192 6.05 -5.92 23.56
CA LEU A 192 7.29 -5.36 24.07
C LEU A 192 7.02 -4.20 25.03
N GLY A 193 7.83 -4.09 26.08
CA GLY A 193 7.81 -2.93 26.95
C GLY A 193 8.15 -1.63 26.17
N ARG A 194 7.64 -0.49 26.63
CA ARG A 194 7.79 0.82 25.98
C ARG A 194 9.24 1.14 25.58
N ARG A 195 10.19 0.95 26.50
CA ARG A 195 11.61 1.25 26.27
C ARG A 195 12.20 0.40 25.14
N THR A 196 11.84 -0.88 25.08
CA THR A 196 12.31 -1.80 24.04
C THR A 196 11.72 -1.41 22.68
N ARG A 197 10.43 -1.06 22.63
CA ARG A 197 9.78 -0.56 21.41
C ARG A 197 10.42 0.71 20.88
N GLU A 198 10.74 1.66 21.77
CA GLU A 198 11.40 2.91 21.39
C GLU A 198 12.81 2.68 20.86
N LYS A 199 13.56 1.77 21.47
CA LYS A 199 14.88 1.37 20.97
C LYS A 199 14.80 0.71 19.59
N ILE A 200 13.86 -0.20 19.43
CA ILE A 200 13.65 -0.91 18.17
C ILE A 200 13.17 0.03 17.06
N LYS A 201 12.35 1.03 17.38
CA LYS A 201 11.89 2.07 16.43
C LYS A 201 12.91 3.19 16.20
N SER A 202 14.05 3.15 16.86
CA SER A 202 15.11 4.15 16.67
C SER A 202 15.71 4.05 15.26
N PRO A 203 16.00 5.18 14.57
CA PRO A 203 16.60 5.19 13.24
C PRO A 203 17.95 4.46 13.12
N ARG A 204 18.54 4.10 14.26
CA ARG A 204 19.78 3.32 14.33
C ARG A 204 19.62 1.84 14.00
N SER A 205 18.42 1.35 13.78
CA SER A 205 18.13 -0.08 13.69
C SER A 205 17.75 -0.57 12.28
N GLY A 206 17.97 0.21 11.22
CA GLY A 206 17.64 -0.22 9.85
C GLY A 206 16.14 -0.43 9.60
N TYR A 207 15.27 0.19 10.39
CA TYR A 207 13.83 0.07 10.22
C TYR A 207 13.34 1.03 9.15
N LEU A 208 12.51 0.50 8.26
CA LEU A 208 11.76 1.31 7.34
C LEU A 208 10.44 1.73 7.99
N CYS A 209 10.33 2.99 8.37
CA CYS A 209 9.02 3.61 8.55
C CYS A 209 8.59 4.22 7.22
N LEU A 210 7.31 4.13 6.89
CA LEU A 210 6.80 4.91 5.77
C LEU A 210 7.16 6.38 6.01
N PRO A 211 7.73 7.07 5.02
CA PRO A 211 8.08 8.48 5.19
C PRO A 211 6.83 9.28 5.52
N ILE A 212 6.98 10.15 6.45
CA ILE A 212 5.99 11.11 6.91
C ILE A 212 5.96 12.29 5.95
#